data_d303e04136bb5f79cee07f92935c5108
#
_entry.id   d303e04136bb5f79cee07f92935c5108
#
_cell.length_a   1.000
_cell.length_b   1.000
_cell.length_c   1.000
_cell.angle_alpha   90.00
_cell.angle_beta   90.00
_cell.angle_gamma   90.00
#
_symmetry.space_group_name_H-M   'P 1'
#
loop_
_entity.id
_entity.type
_entity.pdbx_description
1 polymer ?
#
loop_
_entity_poly.entity_id
_entity_poly.type
_entity_poly.pdbx_seq_one_letter_code
_entity_poly.pdbx_strand_id
1 'polypeptide(L)'
;MGLSNNDIFKKLRVAHKLRDTDIVKICELVDFKVTKSELGAIFRNENHEKYMECGDQILRNFLNGLIIHLRGPMPPKSSNPIVKKK
;
A
#
# COMPACT_ATOMS: atom_id res chain seq x y z
N MET A 1 -16.69 12.91 -8.58
CA MET A 1 -15.73 12.37 -8.85
C MET A 1 -15.00 11.76 -7.80
N GLY A 2 -14.84 10.61 -7.62
CA GLY A 2 -14.10 9.95 -6.60
C GLY A 2 -12.62 9.98 -6.85
N LEU A 3 -11.89 9.47 -5.90
CA LEU A 3 -10.46 9.35 -6.05
C LEU A 3 -10.15 8.01 -6.68
N SER A 4 -9.13 7.98 -7.51
CA SER A 4 -8.67 6.72 -8.07
C SER A 4 -7.80 6.05 -7.02
N ASN A 5 -7.51 4.77 -7.22
CA ASN A 5 -6.61 4.06 -6.33
C ASN A 5 -5.23 4.72 -6.30
N ASN A 6 -4.79 5.25 -7.44
CA ASN A 6 -3.52 5.95 -7.49
C ASN A 6 -3.54 7.19 -6.61
N ASP A 7 -4.66 7.92 -6.62
CA ASP A 7 -4.78 9.11 -5.81
C ASP A 7 -4.76 8.75 -4.33
N ILE A 8 -5.48 7.71 -3.97
CA ILE A 8 -5.54 7.26 -2.58
C ILE A 8 -4.15 6.83 -2.11
N PHE A 9 -3.46 6.06 -2.93
CA PHE A 9 -2.13 5.57 -2.60
C PHE A 9 -1.17 6.74 -2.41
N LYS A 10 -1.22 7.72 -3.33
CA LYS A 10 -0.39 8.90 -3.21
C LYS A 10 -0.65 9.68 -1.94
N LYS A 11 -1.91 9.83 -1.59
CA LYS A 11 -2.27 10.58 -0.39
C LYS A 11 -1.77 9.88 0.86
N LEU A 12 -1.86 8.56 0.89
CA LEU A 12 -1.37 7.80 2.01
C LEU A 12 0.15 7.90 2.12
N ARG A 13 0.83 7.87 0.98
CA ARG A 13 2.27 7.98 0.96
C ARG A 13 2.71 9.32 1.54
N VAL A 14 2.04 10.39 1.15
CA VAL A 14 2.37 11.72 1.62
C VAL A 14 2.00 11.87 3.11
N ALA A 15 0.82 11.42 3.47
CA ALA A 15 0.34 11.56 4.84
C ALA A 15 1.26 10.88 5.86
N HIS A 16 1.81 9.74 5.49
CA HIS A 16 2.69 8.98 6.38
C HIS A 16 4.17 9.18 6.05
N LYS A 17 4.47 10.07 5.11
CA LYS A 17 5.85 10.39 4.75
C LYS A 17 6.65 9.15 4.38
N LEU A 18 6.05 8.30 3.55
CA LEU A 18 6.67 7.04 3.18
C LEU A 18 7.51 7.20 1.91
N ARG A 19 8.60 6.46 1.88
CA ARG A 19 9.42 6.41 0.69
C ARG A 19 9.12 5.11 -0.01
N ASP A 20 9.55 4.97 -1.25
CA ASP A 20 9.30 3.76 -2.02
C ASP A 20 9.81 2.53 -1.27
N THR A 21 11.00 2.65 -0.64
CA THR A 21 11.54 1.52 0.09
C THR A 21 10.66 1.15 1.28
N ASP A 22 10.06 2.14 1.92
CA ASP A 22 9.16 1.89 3.04
C ASP A 22 7.93 1.14 2.57
N ILE A 23 7.39 1.52 1.42
CA ILE A 23 6.19 0.88 0.88
C ILE A 23 6.49 -0.57 0.49
N VAL A 24 7.66 -0.81 -0.10
CA VAL A 24 8.05 -2.17 -0.44
C VAL A 24 8.08 -3.02 0.83
N LYS A 25 8.65 -2.51 1.91
CA LYS A 25 8.72 -3.25 3.15
C LYS A 25 7.34 -3.47 3.76
N ILE A 26 6.48 -2.48 3.67
CA ILE A 26 5.13 -2.60 4.19
C ILE A 26 4.38 -3.71 3.47
N CYS A 27 4.51 -3.77 2.15
CA CYS A 27 3.86 -4.81 1.39
C CYS A 27 4.44 -6.19 1.72
N GLU A 28 5.73 -6.24 2.02
CA GLU A 28 6.34 -7.51 2.39
C GLU A 28 5.78 -8.08 3.69
N LEU A 29 5.24 -7.22 4.54
CA LEU A 29 4.64 -7.69 5.79
C LEU A 29 3.46 -8.61 5.54
N VAL A 30 2.85 -8.53 4.36
CA VAL A 30 1.75 -9.40 4.00
C VAL A 30 2.14 -10.28 2.82
N ASP A 31 3.43 -10.54 2.67
CA ASP A 31 3.96 -11.41 1.61
C ASP A 31 3.57 -10.97 0.20
N PHE A 32 3.44 -9.68 0.01
CA PHE A 32 3.12 -9.15 -1.30
C PHE A 32 4.32 -8.40 -1.84
N LYS A 33 4.81 -8.83 -2.99
CA LYS A 33 5.99 -8.20 -3.57
C LYS A 33 5.61 -7.10 -4.54
N VAL A 34 6.20 -5.94 -4.35
CA VAL A 34 6.03 -4.84 -5.28
C VAL A 34 7.42 -4.24 -5.43
N THR A 35 7.74 -3.77 -6.61
CA THR A 35 9.07 -3.23 -6.87
C THR A 35 9.03 -1.71 -6.87
N LYS A 36 10.19 -1.10 -6.71
CA LYS A 36 10.27 0.34 -6.77
C LYS A 36 9.88 0.85 -8.14
N SER A 37 10.19 0.09 -9.20
CA SER A 37 9.79 0.48 -10.54
C SER A 37 8.29 0.56 -10.67
N GLU A 38 7.59 -0.41 -10.10
CA GLU A 38 6.14 -0.41 -10.14
C GLU A 38 5.59 0.78 -9.38
N LEU A 39 6.17 1.06 -8.21
CA LEU A 39 5.71 2.20 -7.43
C LEU A 39 5.98 3.51 -8.16
N GLY A 40 7.12 3.61 -8.81
CA GLY A 40 7.43 4.79 -9.61
C GLY A 40 6.41 5.01 -10.70
N ALA A 41 5.99 3.93 -11.36
CA ALA A 41 4.99 4.04 -12.42
C ALA A 41 3.62 4.44 -11.85
N ILE A 42 3.28 3.89 -10.70
CA ILE A 42 1.99 4.20 -10.08
C ILE A 42 1.93 5.66 -9.62
N PHE A 43 3.05 6.19 -9.14
CA PHE A 43 3.07 7.55 -8.64
C PHE A 43 3.36 8.62 -9.68
N ARG A 44 3.53 8.22 -10.96
CA ARG A 44 3.73 9.20 -11.99
C ARG A 44 2.45 9.91 -12.33
N ASN A 45 2.59 11.00 -13.09
CA ASN A 45 1.42 11.71 -13.56
C ASN A 45 0.67 10.81 -14.52
N GLU A 46 -0.64 10.84 -14.49
CA GLU A 46 -1.43 9.96 -15.31
C GLU A 46 -1.22 10.17 -16.80
N ASN A 47 -0.64 11.31 -17.18
CA ASN A 47 -0.34 11.56 -18.57
C ASN A 47 1.02 11.04 -19.00
N HIS A 48 1.80 10.49 -18.07
CA HIS A 48 3.11 9.98 -18.40
C HIS A 48 2.96 8.65 -19.11
N GLU A 49 3.74 8.45 -20.18
CA GLU A 49 3.59 7.22 -20.94
C GLU A 49 3.87 5.95 -20.15
N LYS A 50 4.61 6.03 -19.09
CA LYS A 50 4.86 4.85 -18.27
C LYS A 50 4.02 4.81 -17.01
N TYR A 51 2.97 5.61 -16.96
CA TYR A 51 2.07 5.59 -15.85
C TYR A 51 1.37 4.23 -15.77
N MET A 52 1.18 3.74 -14.57
CA MET A 52 0.51 2.48 -14.37
C MET A 52 -0.60 2.67 -13.35
N GLU A 53 -1.76 2.13 -13.64
CA GLU A 53 -2.86 2.21 -12.70
C GLU A 53 -2.63 1.28 -11.53
N CYS A 54 -2.95 1.73 -10.34
CA CYS A 54 -2.84 0.91 -9.16
C CYS A 54 -4.07 0.03 -9.07
N GLY A 55 -3.88 -1.26 -9.19
CA GLY A 55 -5.00 -2.18 -9.08
C GLY A 55 -5.47 -2.31 -7.64
N ASP A 56 -6.68 -2.83 -7.48
CA ASP A 56 -7.24 -3.01 -6.15
C ASP A 56 -6.37 -3.93 -5.30
N GLN A 57 -5.77 -4.93 -5.92
CA GLN A 57 -4.95 -5.87 -5.19
C GLN A 57 -3.74 -5.20 -4.55
N ILE A 58 -3.10 -4.32 -5.29
CA ILE A 58 -1.93 -3.61 -4.76
C ILE A 58 -2.35 -2.72 -3.61
N LEU A 59 -3.40 -1.96 -3.79
CA LEU A 59 -3.85 -1.04 -2.75
C LEU A 59 -4.29 -1.81 -1.51
N ARG A 60 -5.02 -2.90 -1.70
CA ARG A 60 -5.50 -3.70 -0.57
C ARG A 60 -4.34 -4.27 0.22
N ASN A 61 -3.34 -4.82 -0.46
CA ASN A 61 -2.20 -5.38 0.24
C ASN A 61 -1.38 -4.32 0.94
N PHE A 62 -1.25 -3.15 0.30
CA PHE A 62 -0.57 -2.05 0.95
C PHE A 62 -1.30 -1.63 2.22
N LEU A 63 -2.62 -1.51 2.16
CA LEU A 63 -3.39 -1.09 3.33
C LEU A 63 -3.27 -2.11 4.46
N ASN A 64 -3.33 -3.40 4.14
CA ASN A 64 -3.17 -4.44 5.15
C ASN A 64 -1.77 -4.39 5.77
N GLY A 65 -0.76 -4.19 4.94
CA GLY A 65 0.59 -4.07 5.45
C GLY A 65 0.77 -2.82 6.29
N LEU A 66 0.12 -1.74 5.90
CA LEU A 66 0.21 -0.48 6.62
C LEU A 66 -0.38 -0.63 8.03
N ILE A 67 -1.45 -1.38 8.17
CA ILE A 67 -2.04 -1.61 9.48
C ILE A 67 -1.01 -2.28 10.38
N ILE A 68 -0.32 -3.29 9.88
CA ILE A 68 0.70 -3.97 10.65
C ILE A 68 1.86 -3.04 10.95
N HIS A 69 2.26 -2.27 9.97
CA HIS A 69 3.38 -1.34 10.12
C HIS A 69 3.10 -0.32 11.23
N LEU A 70 1.90 0.23 11.25
CA LEU A 70 1.55 1.25 12.23
C LEU A 70 1.31 0.69 13.62
N ARG A 71 0.78 -0.53 13.69
CA ARG A 71 0.54 -1.12 14.98
C ARG A 71 1.70 -1.93 15.51
N GLY A 72 2.61 -2.30 14.64
CA GLY A 72 3.70 -3.18 15.00
C GLY A 72 3.26 -4.64 14.92
N PRO A 73 4.15 -5.57 15.22
CA PRO A 73 3.83 -6.98 15.11
C PRO A 73 2.68 -7.32 16.03
N MET A 74 1.72 -8.07 15.50
CA MET A 74 0.57 -8.44 16.29
C MET A 74 0.84 -9.69 17.07
N PRO A 75 0.31 -9.79 18.26
CA PRO A 75 0.44 -11.01 19.02
C PRO A 75 -0.32 -12.09 18.29
N PRO A 76 0.18 -13.28 18.30
CA PRO A 76 -0.45 -14.35 17.56
C PRO A 76 -1.90 -14.52 17.84
N LYS A 77 -2.34 -14.32 19.02
CA LYS A 77 -3.62 -14.52 19.29
C LYS A 77 -4.46 -13.45 19.18
N SER A 78 -4.07 -12.50 19.06
CA SER A 78 -4.94 -11.48 19.09
C SER A 78 -5.82 -11.54 17.96
N SER A 79 -5.94 -11.83 17.62
CA SER A 79 -6.68 -11.71 16.82
C SER A 79 -7.70 -11.45 16.72
N ASN A 80 -8.01 -11.22 16.70
CA ASN A 80 -8.86 -10.88 16.57
C ASN A 80 -9.59 -10.79 15.77
N PRO A 81 -10.10 -10.93 15.86
CA PRO A 81 -11.17 -11.12 15.13
C PRO A 81 -11.43 -10.10 14.21
N ILE A 82 -11.33 -9.17 14.48
CA ILE A 82 -11.51 -8.15 13.74
C ILE A 82 -11.03 -8.30 12.50
N VAL A 83 -10.22 -8.61 12.57
CA VAL A 83 -9.58 -8.70 11.49
C VAL A 83 -10.09 -9.60 10.62
N LYS A 84 -10.62 -10.33 10.92
CA LYS A 84 -11.02 -11.21 10.13
C LYS A 84 -11.94 -10.90 9.33
N LYS A 85 -12.39 -10.52 9.19
CA LYS A 85 -13.15 -10.26 8.46
C LYS A 85 -13.10 -9.49 7.75
N LYS A 86 -12.85 -9.39 7.50
CA LYS A 86 -12.79 -8.67 6.85
C LYS A 86 -12.79 -8.55 6.34
#